data_68ad873d23071055ac464c5a576c7b04
#
_entry.id   68ad873d23071055ac464c5a576c7b04
#
_cell.length_a   1.000
_cell.length_b   1.000
_cell.length_c   1.000
_cell.angle_alpha   90.00
_cell.angle_beta   90.00
_cell.angle_gamma   90.00
#
_symmetry.space_group_name_H-M   'P 1'
#
loop_
_entity.id
_entity.type
_entity.pdbx_description
1 polymer ?
#
loop_
_entity_poly.entity_id
_entity_poly.type
_entity_poly.pdbx_seq_one_letter_code
_entity_poly.pdbx_strand_id
1 'polypeptide(L)' 'MNAINATKARANLFKIMAFVNDNSQPLTLTNSKGKNAVLIGEDDWNAIQESK' A
#
# COMPACT_ATOMS: atom_id res chain seq x y z
N MET A 1 2.89 -1.90 -10.61
CA MET A 1 3.91 -2.04 -9.55
C MET A 1 3.30 -2.76 -8.38
N ASN A 2 3.88 -3.89 -7.99
CA ASN A 2 3.29 -4.70 -6.92
C ASN A 2 4.05 -4.60 -5.60
N ALA A 3 5.27 -4.10 -5.65
CA ALA A 3 6.09 -3.99 -4.45
C ALA A 3 7.10 -2.87 -4.60
N ILE A 4 7.42 -2.24 -3.47
CA ILE A 4 8.40 -1.17 -3.42
C ILE A 4 9.09 -1.27 -2.06
N ASN A 5 10.39 -0.92 -1.98
CA ASN A 5 11.04 -0.97 -0.68
C ASN A 5 10.63 0.22 0.19
N ALA A 6 10.74 0.04 1.50
CA ALA A 6 10.23 1.01 2.46
C ALA A 6 10.92 2.38 2.33
N THR A 7 12.21 2.40 1.97
CA THR A 7 12.93 3.65 1.80
C THR A 7 12.36 4.49 0.65
N LYS A 8 12.10 3.82 -0.48
CA LYS A 8 11.49 4.51 -1.62
C LYS A 8 10.04 4.90 -1.32
N ALA A 9 9.32 4.05 -0.61
CA ALA A 9 7.95 4.34 -0.22
C ALA A 9 7.90 5.61 0.62
N ARG A 10 8.82 5.75 1.58
CA ARG A 10 8.87 6.93 2.43
C ARG A 10 9.12 8.20 1.60
N ALA A 11 10.06 8.11 0.65
CA ALA A 11 10.41 9.26 -0.18
C ALA A 11 9.28 9.71 -1.10
N ASN A 12 8.37 8.80 -1.46
CA ASN A 12 7.30 9.06 -2.41
C ASN A 12 5.92 8.77 -1.84
N LEU A 13 5.77 8.95 -0.54
CA LEU A 13 4.58 8.46 0.17
C LEU A 13 3.27 8.99 -0.42
N PHE A 14 3.17 10.29 -0.67
CA PHE A 14 1.92 10.85 -1.18
C PHE A 14 1.59 10.35 -2.58
N LYS A 15 2.62 10.15 -3.42
CA LYS A 15 2.39 9.59 -4.76
C LYS A 15 1.91 8.15 -4.67
N ILE A 16 2.47 7.38 -3.75
CA ILE A 16 2.08 6.00 -3.56
C ILE A 16 0.66 5.90 -3.02
N MET A 17 0.30 6.78 -2.10
CA MET A 17 -1.06 6.82 -1.58
C MET A 17 -2.06 7.11 -2.69
N ALA A 18 -1.75 8.07 -3.56
CA ALA A 18 -2.61 8.37 -4.71
C ALA A 18 -2.72 7.15 -5.63
N PHE A 19 -1.60 6.46 -5.88
CA PHE A 19 -1.60 5.30 -6.75
C PHE A 19 -2.52 4.19 -6.22
N VAL A 20 -2.40 3.83 -4.94
CA VAL A 20 -3.20 2.74 -4.40
C VAL A 20 -4.69 3.11 -4.33
N ASN A 21 -5.00 4.38 -4.10
CA ASN A 21 -6.39 4.83 -4.07
C ASN A 21 -6.99 4.88 -5.47
N ASP A 22 -6.24 5.44 -6.44
CA ASP A 22 -6.76 5.61 -7.80
C ASP A 22 -6.93 4.28 -8.52
N ASN A 23 -6.05 3.32 -8.25
CA ASN A 23 -6.06 2.04 -8.94
C ASN A 23 -6.72 0.92 -8.15
N SER A 24 -7.10 1.19 -6.92
CA SER A 24 -7.71 0.18 -6.03
C SER A 24 -6.85 -1.08 -5.95
N GLN A 25 -5.53 -0.90 -5.88
CA GLN A 25 -4.60 -2.01 -5.84
C GLN A 25 -3.66 -1.89 -4.65
N PRO A 26 -3.60 -2.90 -3.81
CA PRO A 26 -2.65 -2.91 -2.70
C PRO A 26 -1.20 -2.90 -3.21
N LEU A 27 -0.32 -2.31 -2.44
CA LEU A 27 1.10 -2.26 -2.76
C LEU A 27 1.90 -2.80 -1.59
N THR A 28 2.73 -3.79 -1.85
CA THR A 28 3.57 -4.38 -0.81
C THR A 28 4.76 -3.48 -0.53
N LEU A 29 4.99 -3.17 0.74
CA LEU A 29 6.16 -2.44 1.19
C LEU A 29 7.16 -3.44 1.74
N THR A 30 8.29 -3.59 1.07
CA THR A 30 9.30 -4.55 1.50
C THR A 30 10.22 -3.93 2.55
N ASN A 31 10.63 -4.75 3.49
CA ASN A 31 11.47 -4.29 4.60
C ASN A 31 12.59 -5.29 4.80
N SER A 32 13.83 -4.87 4.54
CA SER A 32 14.99 -5.74 4.67
C SER A 32 15.32 -6.08 6.13
N LYS A 33 14.76 -5.34 7.08
CA LYS A 33 15.06 -5.52 8.50
C LYS A 33 13.91 -6.12 9.29
N GLY A 34 12.86 -6.53 8.62
CA GLY A 34 11.71 -7.10 9.31
C GLY A 34 10.68 -7.60 8.33
N LYS A 35 9.46 -7.73 8.80
CA LYS A 35 8.38 -8.22 7.95
C LYS A 35 7.90 -7.14 6.99
N ASN A 36 7.45 -7.57 5.84
CA ASN A 36 6.85 -6.65 4.86
C ASN A 36 5.47 -6.22 5.34
N ALA A 37 5.00 -5.10 4.76
CA ALA A 37 3.67 -4.57 5.04
C ALA A 37 2.96 -4.34 3.72
N VAL A 38 1.66 -4.09 3.79
CA VAL A 38 0.87 -3.79 2.59
C VAL A 38 0.16 -2.46 2.79
N LEU A 39 0.29 -1.58 1.80
CA LEU A 39 -0.43 -0.31 1.77
C LEU A 39 -1.68 -0.48 0.91
N ILE A 40 -2.83 -0.12 1.46
CA ILE A 40 -4.11 -0.28 0.78
C ILE A 40 -4.93 0.98 0.99
N GLY A 41 -5.74 1.35 -0.02
CA GLY A 41 -6.64 2.48 0.12
C GLY A 41 -7.69 2.22 1.18
N GLU A 42 -8.06 3.25 1.93
CA GLU A 42 -9.02 3.09 3.02
C GLU A 42 -10.38 2.63 2.52
N ASP A 43 -10.82 3.14 1.37
CA ASP A 43 -12.10 2.70 0.79
C ASP A 43 -12.09 1.21 0.49
N ASP A 44 -10.97 0.72 -0.06
CA ASP A 44 -10.84 -0.70 -0.36
C ASP A 44 -10.81 -1.54 0.92
N TRP A 45 -10.11 -1.04 1.93
CA TRP A 45 -10.05 -1.70 3.23
C TRP A 45 -11.44 -1.81 3.85
N ASN A 46 -12.21 -0.71 3.80
CA ASN A 46 -13.57 -0.71 4.32
C ASN A 46 -14.46 -1.69 3.58
N ALA A 47 -14.31 -1.79 2.26
CA ALA A 47 -15.08 -2.74 1.46
C ALA A 47 -14.81 -4.18 1.90
N ILE A 48 -13.55 -4.50 2.19
CA ILE A 48 -13.19 -5.83 2.68
C ILE A 48 -13.84 -6.10 4.03
N GLN A 49 -13.84 -5.11 4.92
CA GLN A 49 -14.45 -5.26 6.24
C GLN A 49 -15.96 -5.43 6.15
N GLU A 50 -16.60 -4.71 5.22
CA GLU A 50 -18.05 -4.79 5.05
C GLU A 50 -18.51 -6.09 4.40
N SER A 51 -17.61 -6.78 3.74
CA SER A 51 -17.92 -8.03 3.03
C SER A 51 -18.13 -9.22 3.96
N LYS A 52 -17.84 -9.07 5.21
CA LYS A 52 -17.92 -10.18 6.16
C LYS A 52 -19.32 -10.39 6.70
#